data_73f973e8164680c30caffb4b44e32710
#
_entry.id   73f973e8164680c30caffb4b44e32710
#
_cell.length_a   1.000
_cell.length_b   1.000
_cell.length_c   1.000
_cell.angle_alpha   90.00
_cell.angle_beta   90.00
_cell.angle_gamma   90.00
#
_symmetry.space_group_name_H-M   'P 1'
#
loop_
_entity.id
_entity.type
_entity.pdbx_description
1 polymer ?
#
loop_
_entity_poly.entity_id
_entity_poly.type
_entity_poly.pdbx_seq_one_letter_code
_entity_poly.pdbx_strand_id
1 'polypeptide(L)'
;CATLLPTPLCGLSTCLVWIAVTGGLHLDGVADCGDGFFVEASRERRLEIMQDSRLGAFGVIALFFVLALKSTALALLGSGFVQGAYGFWTLLAVCALAATLGRCAVFAAARLPSARPGGMGAAASAGISRRHERIALAVVLALCLVTPRGFRALLAALLVACCLLLVAK
;
A
#
# COMPACT_ATOMS: atom_id res chain seq x y z
N CYS A 1 -8.32 8.65 -20.90
CA CYS A 1 -8.17 7.18 -21.10
C CYS A 1 -9.52 6.46 -21.19
N ALA A 2 -10.45 6.71 -20.26
CA ALA A 2 -11.69 5.92 -20.14
C ALA A 2 -12.66 6.01 -21.34
N THR A 3 -12.47 6.94 -22.23
CA THR A 3 -13.24 7.08 -23.49
C THR A 3 -12.56 6.41 -24.68
N LEU A 4 -11.28 6.08 -24.57
CA LEU A 4 -10.45 5.56 -25.66
C LEU A 4 -10.03 4.11 -25.45
N LEU A 5 -10.02 3.62 -24.19
CA LEU A 5 -9.57 2.29 -23.83
C LEU A 5 -10.64 1.53 -23.04
N PRO A 6 -10.74 0.20 -23.20
CA PRO A 6 -11.55 -0.64 -22.32
C PRO A 6 -11.18 -0.46 -20.86
N THR A 7 -12.17 -0.49 -19.97
CA THR A 7 -12.01 -0.25 -18.54
C THR A 7 -10.83 -1.00 -17.89
N PRO A 8 -10.60 -2.30 -18.18
CA PRO A 8 -9.44 -3.01 -17.62
C PRO A 8 -8.10 -2.42 -18.04
N LEU A 9 -7.98 -2.01 -19.31
CA LEU A 9 -6.74 -1.39 -19.83
C LEU A 9 -6.49 -0.02 -19.20
N CYS A 10 -7.53 0.74 -18.89
CA CYS A 10 -7.39 2.01 -18.16
C CYS A 10 -6.83 1.76 -16.76
N GLY A 11 -7.32 0.75 -16.05
CA GLY A 11 -6.81 0.39 -14.73
C GLY A 11 -5.35 -0.04 -14.75
N LEU A 12 -4.98 -0.89 -15.70
CA LEU A 12 -3.60 -1.34 -15.91
C LEU A 12 -2.67 -0.17 -16.25
N SER A 13 -3.05 0.68 -17.20
CA SER A 13 -2.25 1.85 -17.60
C SER A 13 -2.04 2.81 -16.43
N THR A 14 -3.09 3.08 -15.66
CA THR A 14 -3.00 3.94 -14.46
C THR A 14 -2.11 3.31 -13.40
N CYS A 15 -2.21 2.00 -13.19
CA CYS A 15 -1.35 1.26 -12.27
C CYS A 15 0.12 1.33 -12.71
N LEU A 16 0.40 1.16 -14.00
CA LEU A 16 1.75 1.24 -14.56
C LEU A 16 2.36 2.63 -14.37
N VAL A 17 1.61 3.68 -14.67
CA VAL A 17 2.05 5.08 -14.43
C VAL A 17 2.33 5.30 -12.95
N TRP A 18 1.46 4.80 -12.06
CA TRP A 18 1.68 4.91 -10.62
C TRP A 18 2.98 4.24 -10.18
N ILE A 19 3.26 3.02 -10.67
CA ILE A 19 4.50 2.28 -10.40
C ILE A 19 5.70 3.06 -10.89
N ALA A 20 5.65 3.58 -12.12
CA ALA A 20 6.73 4.36 -12.69
C ALA A 20 7.05 5.62 -11.87
N VAL A 21 6.02 6.36 -11.44
CA VAL A 21 6.17 7.58 -10.63
C VAL A 21 6.71 7.27 -9.23
N THR A 22 6.34 6.13 -8.64
CA THR A 22 6.77 5.73 -7.29
C THR A 22 8.08 4.94 -7.28
N GLY A 23 8.66 4.63 -8.44
CA GLY A 23 9.87 3.84 -8.58
C GLY A 23 9.72 2.35 -8.25
N GLY A 24 8.51 1.87 -7.97
CA GLY A 24 8.22 0.45 -7.76
C GLY A 24 8.77 -0.19 -6.48
N LEU A 25 9.50 0.52 -5.63
CA LEU A 25 10.16 -0.01 -4.42
C LEU A 25 9.22 -0.78 -3.49
N HIS A 26 7.93 -0.41 -3.45
CA HIS A 26 6.94 -1.11 -2.65
C HIS A 26 6.62 -2.51 -3.23
N LEU A 27 6.84 -2.74 -4.51
CA LEU A 27 6.62 -4.05 -5.14
C LEU A 27 7.73 -5.02 -4.79
N ASP A 28 8.96 -4.55 -4.73
CA ASP A 28 10.10 -5.32 -4.23
C ASP A 28 9.83 -5.83 -2.81
N GLY A 29 9.42 -4.93 -1.91
CA GLY A 29 9.04 -5.32 -0.56
C GLY A 29 7.86 -6.31 -0.50
N VAL A 30 6.89 -6.23 -1.42
CA VAL A 30 5.78 -7.21 -1.51
C VAL A 30 6.30 -8.59 -1.93
N ALA A 31 7.22 -8.63 -2.90
CA ALA A 31 7.84 -9.87 -3.38
C ALA A 31 8.66 -10.53 -2.27
N ASP A 32 9.54 -9.78 -1.63
CA ASP A 32 10.38 -10.25 -0.53
C ASP A 32 9.53 -10.79 0.63
N CYS A 33 8.47 -10.06 1.01
CA CYS A 33 7.53 -10.53 2.02
C CYS A 33 6.81 -11.81 1.59
N GLY A 34 6.37 -11.89 0.33
CA GLY A 34 5.74 -13.08 -0.23
C GLY A 34 6.66 -14.30 -0.10
N ASP A 35 7.90 -14.16 -0.52
CA ASP A 35 8.86 -15.26 -0.46
C ASP A 35 9.30 -15.58 0.98
N GLY A 36 9.39 -14.59 1.87
CA GLY A 36 9.81 -14.81 3.25
C GLY A 36 8.71 -15.36 4.16
N PHE A 37 7.44 -14.95 3.98
CA PHE A 37 6.36 -15.34 4.90
C PHE A 37 5.77 -16.71 4.63
N PHE A 38 5.68 -17.12 3.37
CA PHE A 38 5.02 -18.37 2.98
C PHE A 38 5.95 -19.58 2.97
N VAL A 39 7.22 -19.41 3.29
CA VAL A 39 8.18 -20.52 3.44
C VAL A 39 8.21 -20.96 4.90
N GLU A 40 8.11 -22.27 5.12
CA GLU A 40 8.31 -22.89 6.43
C GLU A 40 9.81 -22.97 6.74
N ALA A 41 10.32 -21.93 7.41
CA ALA A 41 11.74 -21.77 7.70
C ALA A 41 11.96 -21.03 9.03
N SER A 42 13.14 -21.13 9.59
CA SER A 42 13.54 -20.33 10.75
C SER A 42 13.52 -18.82 10.42
N ARG A 43 13.46 -17.98 11.46
CA ARG A 43 13.49 -16.53 11.29
C ARG A 43 14.69 -16.05 10.50
N GLU A 44 15.85 -16.59 10.81
CA GLU A 44 17.13 -16.25 10.17
C GLU A 44 17.08 -16.61 8.68
N ARG A 45 16.59 -17.80 8.35
CA ARG A 45 16.46 -18.25 6.96
C ARG A 45 15.44 -17.42 6.17
N ARG A 46 14.33 -17.00 6.77
CA ARG A 46 13.38 -16.09 6.14
C ARG A 46 14.02 -14.75 5.80
N LEU A 47 14.82 -14.19 6.73
CA LEU A 47 15.55 -12.95 6.49
C LEU A 47 16.60 -13.08 5.39
N GLU A 48 17.23 -14.24 5.22
CA GLU A 48 18.13 -14.52 4.10
C GLU A 48 17.36 -14.57 2.77
N ILE A 49 16.21 -15.26 2.74
CA ILE A 49 15.36 -15.33 1.55
C ILE A 49 14.93 -13.93 1.11
N MET A 50 14.50 -13.07 2.03
CA MET A 50 14.14 -11.68 1.76
C MET A 50 15.32 -10.79 1.32
N GLN A 51 16.56 -11.27 1.38
CA GLN A 51 17.75 -10.58 0.87
C GLN A 51 18.21 -11.11 -0.49
N ASP A 52 17.70 -12.24 -0.90
CA ASP A 52 18.03 -12.82 -2.18
C ASP A 52 17.36 -12.01 -3.29
N SER A 53 18.13 -11.50 -4.23
CA SER A 53 17.60 -10.75 -5.37
C SER A 53 16.80 -11.61 -6.36
N ARG A 54 16.75 -12.91 -6.16
CA ARG A 54 15.97 -13.84 -6.98
C ARG A 54 14.51 -13.85 -6.52
N LEU A 55 13.62 -13.67 -7.48
CA LEU A 55 12.19 -13.73 -7.24
C LEU A 55 11.72 -15.18 -7.12
N GLY A 56 11.14 -15.54 -5.99
CA GLY A 56 10.55 -16.85 -5.74
C GLY A 56 9.09 -16.95 -6.21
N ALA A 57 8.54 -18.15 -6.16
CA ALA A 57 7.17 -18.42 -6.61
C ALA A 57 6.13 -17.67 -5.77
N PHE A 58 6.31 -17.58 -4.47
CA PHE A 58 5.38 -16.87 -3.57
C PHE A 58 5.45 -15.35 -3.78
N GLY A 59 6.62 -14.79 -4.07
CA GLY A 59 6.79 -13.40 -4.45
C GLY A 59 6.05 -13.06 -5.74
N VAL A 60 6.15 -13.93 -6.76
CA VAL A 60 5.38 -13.79 -8.01
C VAL A 60 3.88 -13.80 -7.76
N ILE A 61 3.39 -14.76 -6.96
CA ILE A 61 1.97 -14.86 -6.61
C ILE A 61 1.51 -13.60 -5.85
N ALA A 62 2.27 -13.15 -4.87
CA ALA A 62 1.97 -11.93 -4.11
C ALA A 62 1.89 -10.70 -5.01
N LEU A 63 2.87 -10.51 -5.90
CA LEU A 63 2.88 -9.43 -6.89
C LEU A 63 1.67 -9.49 -7.81
N PHE A 64 1.34 -10.69 -8.35
CA PHE A 64 0.19 -10.87 -9.22
C PHE A 64 -1.10 -10.40 -8.55
N PHE A 65 -1.37 -10.85 -7.33
CA PHE A 65 -2.60 -10.48 -6.62
C PHE A 65 -2.64 -8.99 -6.27
N VAL A 66 -1.53 -8.42 -5.79
CA VAL A 66 -1.47 -6.98 -5.45
C VAL A 66 -1.68 -6.12 -6.69
N LEU A 67 -1.05 -6.45 -7.81
CA LEU A 67 -1.20 -5.71 -9.07
C LEU A 67 -2.60 -5.89 -9.67
N ALA A 68 -3.17 -7.09 -9.64
CA ALA A 68 -4.52 -7.36 -10.12
C ALA A 68 -5.56 -6.60 -9.31
N LEU A 69 -5.48 -6.63 -7.98
CA LEU A 69 -6.39 -5.88 -7.10
C LEU A 69 -6.25 -4.37 -7.30
N LYS A 70 -5.03 -3.86 -7.38
CA LYS A 70 -4.76 -2.43 -7.56
C LYS A 70 -5.27 -1.93 -8.91
N SER A 71 -4.98 -2.65 -10.01
CA SER A 71 -5.45 -2.27 -11.34
C SER A 71 -6.97 -2.34 -11.45
N THR A 72 -7.61 -3.36 -10.87
CA THR A 72 -9.07 -3.48 -10.82
C THR A 72 -9.70 -2.33 -10.02
N ALA A 73 -9.15 -2.00 -8.85
CA ALA A 73 -9.65 -0.89 -8.05
C ALA A 73 -9.54 0.45 -8.81
N LEU A 74 -8.41 0.71 -9.49
CA LEU A 74 -8.23 1.91 -10.31
C LEU A 74 -9.18 1.94 -11.51
N ALA A 75 -9.44 0.80 -12.14
CA ALA A 75 -10.42 0.68 -13.23
C ALA A 75 -11.84 1.03 -12.75
N LEU A 76 -12.26 0.49 -11.61
CA LEU A 76 -13.57 0.77 -11.00
C LEU A 76 -13.70 2.23 -10.58
N LEU A 77 -12.66 2.82 -9.99
CA LEU A 77 -12.63 4.24 -9.66
C LEU A 77 -12.75 5.10 -10.92
N GLY A 78 -12.01 4.80 -11.96
CA GLY A 78 -12.07 5.52 -13.24
C GLY A 78 -13.44 5.42 -13.90
N SER A 79 -14.03 4.23 -13.94
CA SER A 79 -15.36 4.03 -14.53
C SER A 79 -16.47 4.75 -13.75
N GLY A 80 -16.45 4.73 -12.43
CA GLY A 80 -17.40 5.46 -11.60
C GLY A 80 -17.32 6.98 -11.80
N PHE A 81 -16.12 7.52 -11.99
CA PHE A 81 -15.92 8.92 -12.33
C PHE A 81 -16.53 9.27 -13.69
N VAL A 82 -16.26 8.47 -14.72
CA VAL A 82 -16.78 8.69 -16.07
C VAL A 82 -18.31 8.57 -16.11
N GLN A 83 -18.89 7.68 -15.34
CA GLN A 83 -20.34 7.51 -15.20
C GLN A 83 -21.01 8.59 -14.35
N GLY A 84 -20.26 9.55 -13.82
CA GLY A 84 -20.79 10.63 -13.00
C GLY A 84 -21.21 10.21 -11.58
N ALA A 85 -20.80 9.02 -11.12
CA ALA A 85 -21.11 8.54 -9.77
C ALA A 85 -20.51 9.44 -8.66
N TYR A 86 -19.45 10.18 -8.99
CA TYR A 86 -18.79 11.17 -8.14
C TYR A 86 -17.93 12.13 -8.97
N GLY A 87 -17.67 13.32 -8.41
CA GLY A 87 -16.89 14.36 -9.08
C GLY A 87 -15.37 14.16 -8.93
N PHE A 88 -14.62 14.98 -9.67
CA PHE A 88 -13.16 15.00 -9.70
C PHE A 88 -12.51 15.10 -8.31
N TRP A 89 -13.04 15.96 -7.45
CA TRP A 89 -12.51 16.16 -6.09
C TRP A 89 -12.65 14.92 -5.21
N THR A 90 -13.74 14.18 -5.37
CA THR A 90 -13.93 12.90 -4.67
C THR A 90 -12.94 11.84 -5.14
N LEU A 91 -12.71 11.73 -6.45
CA LEU A 91 -11.71 10.83 -7.01
C LEU A 91 -10.31 11.16 -6.45
N LEU A 92 -9.93 12.43 -6.49
CA LEU A 92 -8.64 12.90 -5.98
C LEU A 92 -8.50 12.61 -4.48
N ALA A 93 -9.55 12.89 -3.68
CA ALA A 93 -9.53 12.62 -2.24
C ALA A 93 -9.40 11.12 -1.93
N VAL A 94 -10.06 10.23 -2.67
CA VAL A 94 -9.94 8.77 -2.49
C VAL A 94 -8.51 8.30 -2.82
N CYS A 95 -7.93 8.78 -3.91
CA CYS A 95 -6.55 8.44 -4.28
C CYS A 95 -5.54 8.95 -3.24
N ALA A 96 -5.71 10.18 -2.77
CA ALA A 96 -4.88 10.78 -1.73
C ALA A 96 -5.02 10.03 -0.39
N LEU A 97 -6.23 9.63 -0.02
CA LEU A 97 -6.50 8.85 1.18
C LEU A 97 -5.81 7.50 1.14
N ALA A 98 -5.91 6.77 0.03
CA ALA A 98 -5.24 5.48 -0.15
C ALA A 98 -3.71 5.60 -0.03
N ALA A 99 -3.12 6.63 -0.65
CA ALA A 99 -1.69 6.90 -0.54
C ALA A 99 -1.26 7.26 0.89
N THR A 100 -2.06 8.05 1.60
CA THR A 100 -1.77 8.47 2.98
C THR A 100 -1.89 7.31 3.96
N LEU A 101 -2.90 6.44 3.80
CA LEU A 101 -3.07 5.24 4.63
C LEU A 101 -1.86 4.30 4.52
N GLY A 102 -1.32 4.11 3.31
CA GLY A 102 -0.09 3.34 3.12
C GLY A 102 1.11 3.93 3.90
N ARG A 103 1.23 5.26 3.99
CA ARG A 103 2.29 5.91 4.78
C ARG A 103 2.05 5.78 6.28
N CYS A 104 0.79 5.82 6.74
CA CYS A 104 0.46 5.56 8.14
C CYS A 104 0.85 4.14 8.56
N ALA A 105 0.69 3.15 7.69
CA ALA A 105 1.16 1.79 7.95
C ALA A 105 2.69 1.71 8.14
N VAL A 106 3.46 2.48 7.37
CA VAL A 106 4.92 2.58 7.56
C VAL A 106 5.27 3.17 8.93
N PHE A 107 4.54 4.20 9.39
CA PHE A 107 4.76 4.76 10.74
C PHE A 107 4.46 3.74 11.84
N ALA A 108 3.41 2.94 11.69
CA ALA A 108 3.09 1.87 12.62
C ALA A 108 4.19 0.79 12.65
N ALA A 109 4.65 0.36 11.47
CA ALA A 109 5.73 -0.62 11.33
C ALA A 109 7.07 -0.12 11.91
N ALA A 110 7.37 1.17 11.79
CA ALA A 110 8.58 1.78 12.32
C ALA A 110 8.67 1.79 13.85
N ARG A 111 7.59 1.50 14.55
CA ARG A 111 7.58 1.32 16.03
C ARG A 111 8.02 -0.08 16.45
N LEU A 112 8.04 -1.02 15.52
CA LEU A 112 8.49 -2.38 15.79
C LEU A 112 10.03 -2.42 15.79
N PRO A 113 10.63 -3.30 16.62
CA PRO A 113 12.07 -3.50 16.61
C PRO A 113 12.53 -3.88 15.20
N SER A 114 13.58 -3.23 14.70
CA SER A 114 14.13 -3.58 13.41
C SER A 114 14.63 -5.03 13.42
N ALA A 115 14.23 -5.80 12.42
CA ALA A 115 14.69 -7.17 12.26
C ALA A 115 16.21 -7.25 11.95
N ARG A 116 16.78 -6.14 11.43
CA ARG A 116 18.21 -6.02 11.10
C ARG A 116 18.75 -4.66 11.55
N PRO A 117 19.83 -4.67 12.33
CA PRO A 117 20.59 -3.45 12.60
C PRO A 117 21.16 -2.88 11.28
N GLY A 118 21.01 -1.58 11.05
CA GLY A 118 21.56 -0.91 9.87
C GLY A 118 20.80 -1.10 8.54
N GLY A 119 19.67 -1.79 8.52
CA GLY A 119 18.81 -1.91 7.34
C GLY A 119 18.05 -0.62 7.00
N MET A 120 17.50 -0.52 5.78
CA MET A 120 16.68 0.64 5.36
C MET A 120 15.52 0.94 6.32
N GLY A 121 14.89 -0.10 6.88
CA GLY A 121 13.83 0.06 7.89
C GLY A 121 14.32 0.74 9.16
N ALA A 122 15.52 0.39 9.64
CA ALA A 122 16.14 1.03 10.81
C ALA A 122 16.47 2.50 10.55
N ALA A 123 17.04 2.80 9.37
CA ALA A 123 17.34 4.18 8.95
C ALA A 123 16.05 5.01 8.80
N ALA A 124 15.02 4.46 8.18
CA ALA A 124 13.73 5.13 8.02
C ALA A 124 13.04 5.40 9.37
N SER A 125 13.09 4.46 10.30
CA SER A 125 12.48 4.61 11.64
C SER A 125 13.16 5.67 12.48
N ALA A 126 14.47 5.85 12.36
CA ALA A 126 15.23 6.87 13.10
C ALA A 126 14.80 8.32 12.76
N GLY A 127 14.28 8.57 11.56
CA GLY A 127 13.81 9.89 11.11
C GLY A 127 12.34 10.18 11.46
N ILE A 128 11.59 9.22 11.98
CA ILE A 128 10.16 9.37 12.26
C ILE A 128 9.94 9.97 13.66
N SER A 129 9.34 11.17 13.70
CA SER A 129 8.95 11.83 14.94
C SER A 129 7.44 11.70 15.18
N ARG A 130 7.01 11.83 16.44
CA ARG A 130 5.57 11.88 16.80
C ARG A 130 4.82 13.04 16.12
N ARG A 131 5.54 14.06 15.65
CA ARG A 131 4.95 15.15 14.87
C ARG A 131 4.50 14.67 13.51
N HIS A 132 5.32 13.86 12.80
CA HIS A 132 4.97 13.30 11.51
C HIS A 132 3.75 12.39 11.60
N GLU A 133 3.67 11.57 12.65
CA GLU A 133 2.49 10.70 12.88
C GLU A 133 1.21 11.50 13.10
N ARG A 134 1.27 12.55 13.92
CA ARG A 134 0.10 13.42 14.18
C ARG A 134 -0.36 14.15 12.92
N ILE A 135 0.57 14.63 12.10
CA ILE A 135 0.26 15.27 10.82
C ILE A 135 -0.41 14.24 9.89
N ALA A 136 0.16 13.05 9.76
CA ALA A 136 -0.40 12.00 8.92
C ALA A 136 -1.82 11.62 9.37
N LEU A 137 -2.06 11.46 10.67
CA LEU A 137 -3.37 11.17 11.23
C LEU A 137 -4.37 12.31 10.96
N ALA A 138 -3.95 13.57 11.14
CA ALA A 138 -4.80 14.73 10.84
C ALA A 138 -5.18 14.79 9.37
N VAL A 139 -4.25 14.50 8.46
CA VAL A 139 -4.53 14.43 7.02
C VAL A 139 -5.52 13.30 6.69
N VAL A 140 -5.34 12.10 7.28
CA VAL A 140 -6.30 11.00 7.10
C VAL A 140 -7.68 11.40 7.55
N LEU A 141 -7.81 11.97 8.75
CA LEU A 141 -9.10 12.41 9.29
C LEU A 141 -9.76 13.48 8.40
N ALA A 142 -9.00 14.46 7.95
CA ALA A 142 -9.50 15.51 7.05
C ALA A 142 -9.99 14.91 5.70
N LEU A 143 -9.23 14.00 5.10
CA LEU A 143 -9.62 13.32 3.88
C LEU A 143 -10.87 12.42 4.08
N CYS A 144 -10.99 11.76 5.22
CA CYS A 144 -12.17 10.98 5.57
C CYS A 144 -13.43 11.85 5.67
N LEU A 145 -13.32 13.09 6.17
CA LEU A 145 -14.46 14.01 6.26
C LEU A 145 -14.92 14.51 4.88
N VAL A 146 -13.98 14.66 3.94
CA VAL A 146 -14.29 15.15 2.57
C VAL A 146 -14.87 14.04 1.68
N THR A 147 -14.59 12.78 1.98
CA THR A 147 -15.08 11.66 1.18
C THR A 147 -16.46 11.19 1.67
N PRO A 148 -17.52 11.14 0.82
CA PRO A 148 -18.85 10.66 1.21
C PRO A 148 -18.87 9.23 1.75
N ARG A 149 -17.81 8.50 1.50
CA ARG A 149 -17.55 7.13 1.96
C ARG A 149 -16.43 7.06 3.01
N GLY A 150 -16.04 8.19 3.59
CA GLY A 150 -14.92 8.32 4.53
C GLY A 150 -15.03 7.39 5.74
N PHE A 151 -16.24 7.16 6.24
CA PHE A 151 -16.48 6.23 7.32
C PHE A 151 -16.08 4.78 6.96
N ARG A 152 -16.39 4.33 5.75
CA ARG A 152 -15.98 2.99 5.27
C ARG A 152 -14.46 2.89 5.08
N ALA A 153 -13.84 3.95 4.58
CA ALA A 153 -12.39 4.01 4.43
C ALA A 153 -11.69 4.02 5.80
N LEU A 154 -12.23 4.74 6.77
CA LEU A 154 -11.73 4.72 8.15
C LEU A 154 -11.85 3.34 8.78
N LEU A 155 -12.98 2.66 8.59
CA LEU A 155 -13.19 1.28 9.08
C LEU A 155 -12.20 0.30 8.44
N ALA A 156 -11.98 0.40 7.13
CA ALA A 156 -10.97 -0.40 6.42
C ALA A 156 -9.55 -0.12 6.94
N ALA A 157 -9.21 1.14 7.18
CA ALA A 157 -7.93 1.53 7.76
C ALA A 157 -7.72 0.99 9.17
N LEU A 158 -8.76 1.03 10.01
CA LEU A 158 -8.73 0.46 11.37
C LEU A 158 -8.59 -1.06 11.34
N LEU A 159 -9.25 -1.75 10.42
CA LEU A 159 -9.12 -3.19 10.22
C LEU A 159 -7.69 -3.56 9.80
N VAL A 160 -7.11 -2.84 8.85
CA VAL A 160 -5.72 -3.04 8.41
C VAL A 160 -4.76 -2.79 9.56
N ALA A 161 -4.93 -1.72 10.32
CA ALA A 161 -4.09 -1.43 11.48
C ALA A 161 -4.22 -2.51 12.57
N CYS A 162 -5.43 -3.01 12.81
CA CYS A 162 -5.68 -4.10 13.76
C CYS A 162 -5.03 -5.41 13.28
N CYS A 163 -5.14 -5.77 12.01
CA CYS A 163 -4.46 -6.94 11.44
C CYS A 163 -2.94 -6.83 11.57
N LEU A 164 -2.37 -5.67 11.28
CA LEU A 164 -0.93 -5.44 11.44
C LEU A 164 -0.47 -5.58 12.89
N LEU A 165 -1.27 -5.09 13.85
CA LEU A 165 -0.98 -5.23 15.27
C LEU A 165 -1.11 -6.68 15.78
N LEU A 166 -2.01 -7.48 15.18
CA LEU A 166 -2.19 -8.90 15.51
C LEU A 166 -1.04 -9.76 14.94
N VAL A 167 -0.53 -9.42 13.75
CA VAL A 167 0.62 -10.11 13.13
C VAL A 167 1.94 -9.74 13.81
N ALA A 168 2.00 -8.58 14.47
CA ALA A 168 3.20 -8.09 15.16
C ALA A 168 3.40 -8.68 16.57
N LYS A 169 2.47 -9.52 17.08
CA LYS A 169 2.61 -10.31 18.32
C LYS A 169 3.15 -11.71 18.02
#